data_bcc22ca83f93a12447cf914e98c9e76f
#
_entry.id   bcc22ca83f93a12447cf914e98c9e76f
#
_cell.length_a   1.000
_cell.length_b   1.000
_cell.length_c   1.000
_cell.angle_alpha   90.00
_cell.angle_beta   90.00
_cell.angle_gamma   90.00
#
_symmetry.space_group_name_H-M   'P 1'
#
loop_
_entity.id
_entity.type
_entity.pdbx_description
1 polymer ?
#
loop_
_entity_poly.entity_id
_entity_poly.type
_entity_poly.pdbx_seq_one_letter_code
_entity_poly.pdbx_strand_id
1 'polypeptide(L)'
;MSAFHFAELSPDLILDALASVGLYLEIGLTPLNSYENRVYQFLAEDRRRYVAKFYRPQRWSSEQILEEHRLALFLSENDVNVATPLEFNGATLHHHQGFLFAVWPSVGGRHVEPDNLEQLEMVARSPYVRVHAR
;
A
#
# COMPACT_ATOMS: atom_id res chain seq x y z
N MET A 1 22.91 -2.85 -17.62
CA MET A 1 21.94 -3.50 -16.79
C MET A 1 20.65 -2.69 -16.75
N SER A 2 19.58 -3.32 -17.02
CA SER A 2 18.34 -2.58 -17.08
C SER A 2 17.69 -2.54 -15.71
N ALA A 3 17.20 -1.38 -15.35
CA ALA A 3 16.43 -1.21 -14.17
C ALA A 3 14.96 -1.44 -14.49
N PHE A 4 14.22 -1.88 -13.49
CA PHE A 4 12.78 -1.94 -13.65
C PHE A 4 12.22 -0.53 -13.73
N HIS A 5 11.29 -0.33 -14.61
CA HIS A 5 10.60 0.93 -14.76
C HIS A 5 9.11 0.71 -14.67
N PHE A 6 8.38 1.73 -14.23
CA PHE A 6 6.93 1.65 -14.21
C PHE A 6 6.34 1.40 -15.59
N ALA A 7 7.08 1.72 -16.64
CA ALA A 7 6.62 1.42 -17.98
C ALA A 7 6.41 -0.07 -18.20
N GLU A 8 7.08 -0.91 -17.40
CA GLU A 8 6.93 -2.35 -17.48
C GLU A 8 5.77 -2.87 -16.65
N LEU A 9 5.14 -2.00 -15.87
CA LEU A 9 4.00 -2.38 -15.05
C LEU A 9 2.74 -2.29 -15.89
N SER A 10 2.45 -3.36 -16.61
CA SER A 10 1.29 -3.42 -17.47
C SER A 10 0.05 -3.80 -16.67
N PRO A 11 -1.15 -3.53 -17.21
CA PRO A 11 -2.37 -3.99 -16.53
C PRO A 11 -2.35 -5.51 -16.30
N ASP A 12 -1.85 -6.28 -17.24
CA ASP A 12 -1.79 -7.74 -17.06
C ASP A 12 -0.90 -8.12 -15.89
N LEU A 13 0.24 -7.44 -15.74
CA LEU A 13 1.14 -7.72 -14.64
C LEU A 13 0.49 -7.33 -13.31
N ILE A 14 -0.23 -6.22 -13.29
CA ILE A 14 -0.93 -5.80 -12.08
C ILE A 14 -1.97 -6.83 -11.69
N LEU A 15 -2.74 -7.32 -12.64
CA LEU A 15 -3.75 -8.35 -12.37
C LEU A 15 -3.11 -9.62 -11.85
N ASP A 16 -1.99 -10.03 -12.45
CA ASP A 16 -1.26 -11.21 -11.99
C ASP A 16 -0.75 -11.03 -10.57
N ALA A 17 -0.23 -9.84 -10.27
CA ALA A 17 0.29 -9.56 -8.95
C ALA A 17 -0.82 -9.66 -7.91
N LEU A 18 -1.97 -9.08 -8.19
CA LEU A 18 -3.09 -9.13 -7.26
C LEU A 18 -3.62 -10.54 -7.12
N ALA A 19 -3.64 -11.31 -8.20
CA ALA A 19 -4.06 -12.71 -8.13
C ALA A 19 -3.12 -13.52 -7.26
N SER A 20 -1.85 -13.16 -7.23
CA SER A 20 -0.86 -13.89 -6.42
C SER A 20 -1.16 -13.80 -4.93
N VAL A 21 -1.90 -12.79 -4.49
CA VAL A 21 -2.32 -12.69 -3.09
C VAL A 21 -3.80 -13.04 -2.93
N GLY A 22 -4.44 -13.58 -3.96
CA GLY A 22 -5.80 -14.06 -3.87
C GLY A 22 -6.86 -13.04 -4.20
N LEU A 23 -6.48 -11.93 -4.81
CA LEU A 23 -7.44 -10.88 -5.17
C LEU A 23 -7.70 -10.93 -6.67
N TYR A 24 -8.96 -11.13 -7.01
CA TYR A 24 -9.41 -11.17 -8.39
C TYR A 24 -10.38 -10.03 -8.63
N LEU A 25 -10.16 -9.29 -9.70
CA LEU A 25 -10.93 -8.09 -9.97
C LEU A 25 -12.28 -8.45 -10.60
N GLU A 26 -13.32 -7.80 -10.10
CA GLU A 26 -14.62 -7.85 -10.75
C GLU A 26 -14.73 -6.71 -11.77
N ILE A 27 -14.22 -5.54 -11.42
CA ILE A 27 -14.23 -4.38 -12.30
C ILE A 27 -12.80 -3.85 -12.36
N GLY A 28 -12.47 -3.27 -13.50
CA GLY A 28 -11.10 -2.91 -13.81
C GLY A 28 -10.46 -1.89 -12.88
N LEU A 29 -9.20 -1.69 -13.11
CA LEU A 29 -8.36 -0.83 -12.29
C LEU A 29 -8.67 0.65 -12.57
N THR A 30 -8.74 1.43 -11.51
CA THR A 30 -8.87 2.89 -11.63
C THR A 30 -7.60 3.50 -11.06
N PRO A 31 -6.79 4.17 -11.88
CA PRO A 31 -5.57 4.80 -11.35
C PRO A 31 -5.93 5.98 -10.48
N LEU A 32 -5.21 6.12 -9.38
CA LEU A 32 -5.34 7.25 -8.48
C LEU A 32 -4.09 8.10 -8.58
N ASN A 33 -4.24 9.39 -8.27
CA ASN A 33 -3.10 10.29 -8.27
C ASN A 33 -2.13 9.89 -7.19
N SER A 34 -0.87 9.75 -7.57
CA SER A 34 0.17 9.42 -6.63
C SER A 34 1.46 10.10 -7.09
N TYR A 35 2.26 10.50 -6.14
CA TYR A 35 3.43 11.29 -6.44
C TYR A 35 4.55 10.44 -7.04
N GLU A 36 4.95 9.38 -6.35
CA GLU A 36 6.09 8.57 -6.80
C GLU A 36 5.70 7.14 -7.16
N ASN A 37 4.60 6.67 -6.63
CA ASN A 37 4.21 5.28 -6.79
C ASN A 37 3.03 5.18 -7.73
N ARG A 38 2.68 3.96 -8.12
CA ARG A 38 1.49 3.72 -8.92
C ARG A 38 0.42 3.15 -8.02
N VAL A 39 -0.71 3.83 -7.95
CA VAL A 39 -1.79 3.48 -7.03
C VAL A 39 -3.04 3.24 -7.84
N TYR A 40 -3.73 2.15 -7.52
CA TYR A 40 -4.93 1.75 -8.23
C TYR A 40 -6.03 1.38 -7.25
N GLN A 41 -7.25 1.77 -7.57
CA GLN A 41 -8.42 1.34 -6.84
C GLN A 41 -9.18 0.33 -7.70
N PHE A 42 -9.74 -0.69 -7.06
CA PHE A 42 -10.45 -1.70 -7.80
C PHE A 42 -11.50 -2.36 -6.91
N LEU A 43 -12.49 -2.98 -7.57
CA LEU A 43 -13.50 -3.79 -6.90
C LEU A 43 -13.15 -5.24 -7.15
N ALA A 44 -12.97 -5.99 -6.07
CA ALA A 44 -12.63 -7.41 -6.17
C ALA A 44 -13.89 -8.26 -6.22
N GLU A 45 -13.72 -9.54 -6.51
CA GLU A 45 -14.84 -10.47 -6.63
C GLU A 45 -15.55 -10.69 -5.31
N ASP A 46 -14.88 -10.40 -4.20
CA ASP A 46 -15.51 -10.47 -2.88
C ASP A 46 -16.41 -9.26 -2.60
N ARG A 47 -16.58 -8.39 -3.58
CA ARG A 47 -17.43 -7.21 -3.53
C ARG A 47 -16.88 -6.12 -2.62
N ARG A 48 -15.62 -6.17 -2.30
CA ARG A 48 -14.94 -5.16 -1.51
C ARG A 48 -14.02 -4.34 -2.39
N ARG A 49 -13.85 -3.08 -2.02
CA ARG A 49 -12.96 -2.19 -2.74
C ARG A 49 -11.62 -2.14 -2.04
N TYR A 50 -10.58 -2.13 -2.85
CA TYR A 50 -9.21 -2.12 -2.37
C TYR A 50 -8.40 -1.07 -3.09
N VAL A 51 -7.30 -0.67 -2.46
CA VAL A 51 -6.30 0.18 -3.08
C VAL A 51 -4.99 -0.59 -3.08
N ALA A 52 -4.40 -0.72 -4.25
CA ALA A 52 -3.10 -1.38 -4.39
C ALA A 52 -2.07 -0.33 -4.75
N LYS A 53 -0.95 -0.34 -4.04
CA LYS A 53 0.14 0.58 -4.32
C LYS A 53 1.35 -0.23 -4.75
N PHE A 54 1.86 0.08 -5.96
CA PHE A 54 3.08 -0.50 -6.49
C PHE A 54 4.19 0.50 -6.30
N TYR A 55 5.20 0.11 -5.58
CA TYR A 55 6.31 1.00 -5.21
C TYR A 55 7.23 1.19 -6.40
N ARG A 56 7.71 2.41 -6.55
CA ARG A 56 8.63 2.72 -7.63
C ARG A 56 9.87 1.85 -7.52
N PRO A 57 10.24 1.13 -8.59
CA PRO A 57 11.40 0.24 -8.53
C PRO A 57 12.66 0.98 -8.13
N GLN A 58 13.44 0.36 -7.25
CA GLN A 58 14.75 0.85 -6.83
C GLN A 58 14.70 2.16 -6.06
N ARG A 59 13.50 2.64 -5.74
CA ARG A 59 13.36 3.85 -4.94
C ARG A 59 13.37 3.54 -3.45
N TRP A 60 12.74 2.42 -3.08
CA TRP A 60 12.59 2.03 -1.69
C TRP A 60 13.08 0.60 -1.50
N SER A 61 13.73 0.34 -0.38
CA SER A 61 14.05 -1.04 -0.01
C SER A 61 12.84 -1.67 0.68
N SER A 62 12.83 -3.01 0.71
CA SER A 62 11.77 -3.72 1.44
C SER A 62 11.75 -3.29 2.89
N GLU A 63 12.91 -3.10 3.48
CA GLU A 63 13.00 -2.72 4.89
C GLU A 63 12.40 -1.35 5.15
N GLN A 64 12.63 -0.40 4.24
CA GLN A 64 12.04 0.92 4.38
C GLN A 64 10.52 0.86 4.29
N ILE A 65 10.02 0.06 3.36
CA ILE A 65 8.57 -0.06 3.19
C ILE A 65 7.95 -0.75 4.41
N LEU A 66 8.59 -1.80 4.91
CA LEU A 66 8.08 -2.50 6.08
C LEU A 66 8.12 -1.62 7.31
N GLU A 67 9.08 -0.72 7.40
CA GLU A 67 9.11 0.24 8.50
C GLU A 67 7.91 1.18 8.40
N GLU A 68 7.58 1.61 7.20
CA GLU A 68 6.38 2.43 6.98
C GLU A 68 5.13 1.66 7.42
N HIS A 69 5.06 0.39 7.07
CA HIS A 69 3.91 -0.43 7.46
C HIS A 69 3.82 -0.57 8.98
N ARG A 70 4.94 -0.79 9.64
CA ARG A 70 4.96 -0.91 11.09
C ARG A 70 4.54 0.38 11.76
N LEU A 71 4.97 1.51 11.20
CA LEU A 71 4.59 2.79 11.75
C LEU A 71 3.08 3.02 11.61
N ALA A 72 2.53 2.69 10.45
CA ALA A 72 1.09 2.84 10.25
C ALA A 72 0.30 1.97 11.22
N LEU A 73 0.75 0.73 11.42
CA LEU A 73 0.09 -0.17 12.37
C LEU A 73 0.19 0.36 13.79
N PHE A 74 1.36 0.88 14.16
CA PHE A 74 1.56 1.46 15.48
C PHE A 74 0.62 2.65 15.68
N LEU A 75 0.51 3.52 14.70
CA LEU A 75 -0.35 4.69 14.82
C LEU A 75 -1.81 4.27 14.94
N SER A 76 -2.22 3.27 14.17
CA SER A 76 -3.59 2.77 14.24
C SER A 76 -3.89 2.20 15.62
N GLU A 77 -2.93 1.51 16.21
CA GLU A 77 -3.12 0.95 17.55
C GLU A 77 -3.19 2.02 18.63
N ASN A 78 -2.71 3.21 18.31
CA ASN A 78 -2.75 4.34 19.24
C ASN A 78 -3.84 5.33 18.85
N ASP A 79 -4.90 4.84 18.22
CA ASP A 79 -6.10 5.59 17.90
C ASP A 79 -5.89 6.71 16.89
N VAL A 80 -4.82 6.61 16.09
CA VAL A 80 -4.62 7.54 14.99
C VAL A 80 -5.30 6.96 13.76
N ASN A 81 -6.11 7.77 13.11
CA ASN A 81 -6.88 7.33 11.96
C ASN A 81 -6.01 7.33 10.70
N VAL A 82 -5.28 6.26 10.50
CA VAL A 82 -4.45 6.08 9.30
C VAL A 82 -4.82 4.76 8.64
N ALA A 83 -4.61 4.70 7.34
CA ALA A 83 -4.83 3.47 6.60
C ALA A 83 -3.69 2.50 6.92
N THR A 84 -4.06 1.24 7.15
CA THR A 84 -3.08 0.19 7.43
C THR A 84 -3.13 -0.84 6.32
N PRO A 85 -1.96 -1.37 5.92
CA PRO A 85 -1.94 -2.37 4.85
C PRO A 85 -2.55 -3.68 5.33
N LEU A 86 -3.18 -4.37 4.39
CA LEU A 86 -3.77 -5.66 4.65
C LEU A 86 -2.71 -6.74 4.62
N GLU A 87 -2.95 -7.80 5.38
CA GLU A 87 -2.03 -8.92 5.45
C GLU A 87 -2.56 -10.06 4.59
N PHE A 88 -1.72 -10.53 3.68
CA PHE A 88 -2.02 -11.70 2.86
C PHE A 88 -0.85 -12.67 3.00
N ASN A 89 -1.16 -13.93 3.25
CA ASN A 89 -0.12 -14.97 3.39
C ASN A 89 0.90 -14.62 4.47
N GLY A 90 0.46 -13.91 5.50
CA GLY A 90 1.33 -13.55 6.62
C GLY A 90 2.22 -12.35 6.39
N ALA A 91 1.97 -11.57 5.34
CA ALA A 91 2.81 -10.43 5.03
C ALA A 91 1.97 -9.26 4.54
N THR A 92 2.45 -8.04 4.79
CA THR A 92 1.80 -6.83 4.27
C THR A 92 2.50 -6.32 3.01
N LEU A 93 3.75 -6.70 2.79
CA LEU A 93 4.49 -6.33 1.60
C LEU A 93 4.65 -7.55 0.72
N HIS A 94 4.38 -7.38 -0.56
CA HIS A 94 4.39 -8.47 -1.52
C HIS A 94 5.32 -8.15 -2.67
N HIS A 95 5.76 -9.18 -3.34
CA HIS A 95 6.70 -9.06 -4.44
C HIS A 95 6.19 -9.88 -5.62
N HIS A 96 6.21 -9.30 -6.80
CA HIS A 96 5.78 -10.00 -8.01
C HIS A 96 6.56 -9.45 -9.20
N GLN A 97 7.36 -10.31 -9.82
CA GLN A 97 8.11 -9.99 -11.03
C GLN A 97 8.91 -8.69 -10.91
N GLY A 98 9.56 -8.51 -9.78
CA GLY A 98 10.43 -7.36 -9.56
C GLY A 98 9.76 -6.15 -8.97
N PHE A 99 8.44 -6.17 -8.82
CA PHE A 99 7.71 -5.07 -8.22
C PHE A 99 7.29 -5.40 -6.81
N LEU A 100 7.47 -4.43 -5.92
CA LEU A 100 6.95 -4.52 -4.56
C LEU A 100 5.60 -3.83 -4.52
N PHE A 101 4.66 -4.42 -3.81
CA PHE A 101 3.34 -3.80 -3.71
C PHE A 101 2.69 -4.16 -2.38
N ALA A 102 1.69 -3.37 -2.01
CA ALA A 102 0.89 -3.60 -0.82
C ALA A 102 -0.54 -3.20 -1.13
N VAL A 103 -1.47 -3.68 -0.31
CA VAL A 103 -2.90 -3.49 -0.55
C VAL A 103 -3.54 -2.95 0.71
N TRP A 104 -4.41 -1.99 0.55
CA TRP A 104 -5.19 -1.37 1.62
C TRP A 104 -6.67 -1.52 1.34
N PRO A 105 -7.52 -1.56 2.36
CA PRO A 105 -8.95 -1.46 2.11
C PRO A 105 -9.29 -0.02 1.69
N SER A 106 -10.20 0.12 0.76
CA SER A 106 -10.70 1.42 0.37
C SER A 106 -11.96 1.71 1.18
N VAL A 107 -11.91 2.75 2.00
CA VAL A 107 -12.96 3.03 2.95
C VAL A 107 -13.57 4.40 2.66
N GLY A 108 -14.84 4.40 2.29
CA GLY A 108 -15.65 5.59 2.30
C GLY A 108 -15.20 6.78 1.49
N GLY A 109 -14.42 6.59 0.45
CA GLY A 109 -14.00 7.69 -0.41
C GLY A 109 -12.99 8.64 0.19
N ARG A 110 -12.60 8.41 1.42
CA ARG A 110 -11.51 9.17 2.05
C ARG A 110 -10.40 8.21 2.35
N HIS A 111 -9.27 8.47 1.76
CA HIS A 111 -8.10 7.70 2.14
C HIS A 111 -6.96 8.68 2.28
N VAL A 112 -6.26 8.52 3.38
CA VAL A 112 -4.98 9.18 3.56
C VAL A 112 -4.01 8.34 2.78
N GLU A 113 -3.35 8.96 1.81
CA GLU A 113 -2.34 8.28 1.04
C GLU A 113 -1.18 7.92 1.95
N PRO A 114 -0.97 6.65 2.27
CA PRO A 114 0.11 6.30 3.18
C PRO A 114 1.41 6.08 2.42
N ASP A 115 1.69 6.90 1.43
CA ASP A 115 2.88 6.72 0.61
C ASP A 115 3.98 7.67 1.00
N ASN A 116 3.87 8.34 2.14
CA ASN A 116 4.87 9.29 2.59
C ASN A 116 5.22 9.00 4.03
N LEU A 117 6.39 8.41 4.21
CA LEU A 117 6.87 8.08 5.54
C LEU A 117 7.02 9.32 6.42
N GLU A 118 7.42 10.44 5.81
CA GLU A 118 7.55 11.68 6.57
C GLU A 118 6.22 12.13 7.15
N GLN A 119 5.14 12.00 6.37
CA GLN A 119 3.82 12.36 6.88
C GLN A 119 3.44 11.48 8.06
N LEU A 120 3.70 10.19 7.96
CA LEU A 120 3.39 9.27 9.05
C LEU A 120 4.22 9.62 10.29
N GLU A 121 5.48 9.97 10.09
CA GLU A 121 6.32 10.37 11.23
C GLU A 121 5.85 11.66 11.86
N MET A 122 5.40 12.61 11.05
CA MET A 122 4.85 13.86 11.60
C MET A 122 3.62 13.58 12.44
N VAL A 123 2.75 12.69 11.96
CA VAL A 123 1.57 12.32 12.73
C VAL A 123 1.97 11.66 14.04
N ALA A 124 2.98 10.78 13.98
CA ALA A 124 3.45 10.07 15.17
C ALA A 124 4.01 11.03 16.21
N ARG A 125 4.56 12.16 15.78
CA ARG A 125 5.11 13.18 16.69
C ARG A 125 4.07 14.18 17.13
N SER A 126 2.85 14.06 16.64
CA SER A 126 1.80 14.98 16.99
C SER A 126 1.43 14.85 18.45
N PRO A 127 1.13 15.96 19.14
CA PRO A 127 0.68 15.86 20.54
C PRO A 127 -0.66 15.16 20.69
N TYR A 128 -1.37 14.97 19.59
CA TYR A 128 -2.65 14.26 19.64
C TYR A 128 -2.49 12.75 19.60
N VAL A 129 -1.29 12.27 19.31
CA VAL A 129 -1.05 10.84 19.31
C VAL A 129 -0.73 10.39 20.72
N ARG A 130 -1.52 9.44 21.21
CA ARG A 130 -1.24 8.85 22.51
C ARG A 130 -0.22 7.74 22.32
N VAL A 131 0.94 7.94 22.87
CA VAL A 131 1.95 6.90 22.88
C VAL A 131 1.85 6.21 24.22
N HIS A 132 1.40 4.96 24.19
CA HIS A 132 1.40 4.17 25.40
C HIS A 132 2.76 3.55 25.58
N ALA A 133 3.35 3.81 26.71
CA ALA A 133 4.61 3.18 27.06
C ALA A 133 4.38 1.69 27.22
N ARG A 134 5.11 0.92 26.51
CA ARG A 134 5.03 -0.53 26.62
C ARG A 134 6.41 -1.12 26.74
#